data_e553ec3ef9a65af414786b2990369e2d
#
_entry.id   e553ec3ef9a65af414786b2990369e2d
#
_cell.length_a   1.000
_cell.length_b   1.000
_cell.length_c   1.000
_cell.angle_alpha   90.00
_cell.angle_beta   90.00
_cell.angle_gamma   90.00
#
_symmetry.space_group_name_H-M   'P 1'
#
loop_
_entity.id
_entity.type
_entity.pdbx_description
1 polymer ?
#
loop_
_entity_poly.entity_id
_entity_poly.type
_entity_poly.pdbx_seq_one_letter_code
_entity_poly.pdbx_strand_id
1 'polypeptide(L)'
;MAKRSTLVMAAAGIVLVAAGAIAKWVVAPALVKAPLDITSTTVAEGNSKVFVIAAQAVQEVHVIATRVVTGDKHAGTGDVAVYDETLCLVAEGTKVDSAGCASAADPGFIEKTTDRVAFDRVDATAVADQKYKANVNGDAAVKHTGLDYTFPIDTAKRTYSLFDTIAGKAFPAKYEGSQTLHGLTVYRFVQQIPDTPIKIQSLIPGIYSGTTTVWVEPTTGVIVKGAQHIVQKFASDESVVFDGTLTFNDKTVREQADFADDQLTKIHLIRNWVPLALAMIGILLLATAWFAARRRRPSEVVPTEPLASPDAEQG
;
A
#
# COMPACT_ATOMS: atom_id res chain seq x y z
N MET A 1 -33.49 3.33 -42.43
CA MET A 1 -32.64 3.99 -41.37
C MET A 1 -32.84 3.33 -39.99
N ALA A 2 -34.04 3.07 -39.52
CA ALA A 2 -34.36 2.53 -38.20
C ALA A 2 -33.80 1.14 -37.83
N LYS A 3 -33.57 0.23 -38.79
CA LYS A 3 -32.92 -1.09 -38.54
C LYS A 3 -31.44 -0.95 -38.27
N ARG A 4 -30.74 -0.01 -38.94
CA ARG A 4 -29.32 0.26 -38.72
C ARG A 4 -29.06 0.83 -37.33
N SER A 5 -29.92 1.75 -36.84
CA SER A 5 -29.76 2.33 -35.49
C SER A 5 -29.92 1.30 -34.37
N THR A 6 -30.86 0.37 -34.46
CA THR A 6 -31.05 -0.72 -33.48
C THR A 6 -29.85 -1.66 -33.45
N LEU A 7 -29.29 -1.97 -34.62
CA LEU A 7 -28.12 -2.85 -34.74
C LEU A 7 -26.86 -2.17 -34.18
N VAL A 8 -26.69 -0.88 -34.43
CA VAL A 8 -25.58 -0.06 -33.84
C VAL A 8 -25.71 0.00 -32.34
N MET A 9 -26.91 0.24 -31.77
CA MET A 9 -27.14 0.24 -30.33
C MET A 9 -26.83 -1.11 -29.69
N ALA A 10 -27.22 -2.21 -30.31
CA ALA A 10 -26.94 -3.56 -29.83
C ALA A 10 -25.43 -3.85 -29.86
N ALA A 11 -24.75 -3.49 -30.94
CA ALA A 11 -23.28 -3.64 -31.04
C ALA A 11 -22.56 -2.81 -30.00
N ALA A 12 -22.93 -1.53 -29.80
CA ALA A 12 -22.37 -0.66 -28.77
C ALA A 12 -22.60 -1.23 -27.36
N GLY A 13 -23.79 -1.78 -27.08
CA GLY A 13 -24.09 -2.43 -25.80
C GLY A 13 -23.19 -3.64 -25.52
N ILE A 14 -22.97 -4.50 -26.53
CA ILE A 14 -22.07 -5.66 -26.41
C ILE A 14 -20.63 -5.19 -26.12
N VAL A 15 -20.16 -4.20 -26.88
CA VAL A 15 -18.80 -3.64 -26.70
C VAL A 15 -18.61 -3.08 -25.29
N LEU A 16 -19.59 -2.34 -24.74
CA LEU A 16 -19.49 -1.78 -23.39
C LEU A 16 -19.52 -2.85 -22.30
N VAL A 17 -20.34 -3.90 -22.43
CA VAL A 17 -20.31 -5.02 -21.47
C VAL A 17 -18.96 -5.73 -21.51
N ALA A 18 -18.42 -6.00 -22.72
CA ALA A 18 -17.10 -6.59 -22.88
C ALA A 18 -16.00 -5.68 -22.32
N ALA A 19 -16.07 -4.37 -22.58
CA ALA A 19 -15.15 -3.39 -22.00
C ALA A 19 -15.21 -3.36 -20.47
N GLY A 20 -16.38 -3.46 -19.85
CA GLY A 20 -16.55 -3.59 -18.41
C GLY A 20 -15.87 -4.84 -17.85
N ALA A 21 -16.00 -5.98 -18.53
CA ALA A 21 -15.33 -7.22 -18.15
C ALA A 21 -13.80 -7.09 -18.27
N ILE A 22 -13.30 -6.55 -19.39
CA ILE A 22 -11.86 -6.29 -19.59
C ILE A 22 -11.34 -5.31 -18.54
N ALA A 23 -12.08 -4.22 -18.24
CA ALA A 23 -11.72 -3.26 -17.21
C ALA A 23 -11.55 -3.93 -15.83
N LYS A 24 -12.46 -4.86 -15.49
CA LYS A 24 -12.42 -5.56 -14.19
C LYS A 24 -11.28 -6.57 -14.08
N TRP A 25 -11.10 -7.41 -15.11
CA TRP A 25 -10.24 -8.59 -15.01
C TRP A 25 -8.83 -8.39 -15.56
N VAL A 26 -8.63 -7.35 -16.39
CA VAL A 26 -7.34 -7.08 -17.04
C VAL A 26 -6.79 -5.73 -16.62
N VAL A 27 -7.59 -4.66 -16.74
CA VAL A 27 -7.09 -3.29 -16.53
C VAL A 27 -6.92 -2.97 -15.04
N ALA A 28 -7.91 -3.33 -14.21
CA ALA A 28 -7.86 -3.02 -12.78
C ALA A 28 -6.65 -3.66 -12.07
N PRO A 29 -6.32 -4.95 -12.24
CA PRO A 29 -5.10 -5.52 -11.65
C PRO A 29 -3.81 -4.86 -12.15
N ALA A 30 -3.78 -4.38 -13.40
CA ALA A 30 -2.61 -3.71 -13.96
C ALA A 30 -2.39 -2.29 -13.42
N LEU A 31 -3.47 -1.60 -12.99
CA LEU A 31 -3.42 -0.23 -12.50
C LEU A 31 -3.30 -0.12 -10.98
N VAL A 32 -3.80 -1.11 -10.24
CA VAL A 32 -3.76 -1.10 -8.77
C VAL A 32 -2.39 -1.57 -8.30
N LYS A 33 -1.48 -0.60 -8.10
CA LYS A 33 -0.08 -0.81 -7.73
C LYS A 33 0.39 0.29 -6.78
N ALA A 34 1.39 -0.01 -5.95
CA ALA A 34 2.06 1.00 -5.13
C ALA A 34 2.55 2.18 -6.01
N PRO A 35 2.38 3.45 -5.58
CA PRO A 35 2.79 4.61 -6.37
C PRO A 35 4.30 4.65 -6.58
N LEU A 36 4.75 5.22 -7.72
CA LEU A 36 6.19 5.46 -7.98
C LEU A 36 6.65 6.81 -7.43
N ASP A 37 5.74 7.77 -7.35
CA ASP A 37 6.01 9.14 -6.93
C ASP A 37 5.24 9.38 -5.62
N ILE A 38 5.92 9.26 -4.49
CA ILE A 38 5.36 9.43 -3.15
C ILE A 38 6.33 10.24 -2.31
N THR A 39 5.78 11.04 -1.41
CA THR A 39 6.51 11.58 -0.27
C THR A 39 5.63 11.36 0.95
N SER A 40 6.14 10.63 1.92
CA SER A 40 5.45 10.33 3.17
C SER A 40 6.37 10.67 4.34
N THR A 41 5.85 11.40 5.31
CA THR A 41 6.55 11.70 6.55
C THR A 41 5.77 11.08 7.71
N THR A 42 6.44 10.29 8.53
CA THR A 42 5.87 9.70 9.74
C THR A 42 6.71 10.10 10.94
N VAL A 43 6.06 10.38 12.05
CA VAL A 43 6.70 10.73 13.31
C VAL A 43 6.25 9.74 14.38
N ALA A 44 7.22 9.08 14.99
CA ALA A 44 7.05 8.25 16.16
C ALA A 44 7.78 8.87 17.34
N GLU A 45 7.24 8.74 18.54
CA GLU A 45 7.81 9.34 19.73
C GLU A 45 7.62 8.47 20.97
N GLY A 46 8.46 8.69 21.97
CA GLY A 46 8.35 7.99 23.24
C GLY A 46 9.54 8.23 24.17
N ASN A 47 9.32 7.96 25.43
CA ASN A 47 10.39 8.03 26.43
C ASN A 47 11.32 6.83 26.29
N SER A 48 12.61 7.08 26.27
CA SER A 48 13.64 6.08 26.03
C SER A 48 14.86 6.33 26.92
N LYS A 49 15.52 5.25 27.30
CA LYS A 49 16.86 5.31 27.91
C LYS A 49 17.88 5.36 26.80
N VAL A 50 18.69 6.39 26.77
CA VAL A 50 19.70 6.64 25.73
C VAL A 50 21.07 6.83 26.38
N PHE A 51 22.08 6.13 25.87
CA PHE A 51 23.48 6.39 26.29
C PHE A 51 23.94 7.68 25.62
N VAL A 52 24.05 8.72 26.43
CA VAL A 52 24.52 10.06 26.00
C VAL A 52 26.03 10.10 26.08
N ILE A 53 26.73 10.16 24.95
CA ILE A 53 28.21 10.11 24.87
C ILE A 53 28.84 11.26 25.66
N ALA A 54 28.29 12.46 25.56
CA ALA A 54 28.81 13.63 26.27
C ALA A 54 28.74 13.50 27.81
N ALA A 55 27.72 12.77 28.30
CA ALA A 55 27.54 12.51 29.73
C ALA A 55 28.20 11.20 30.18
N GLN A 56 28.62 10.34 29.26
CA GLN A 56 29.09 8.97 29.51
C GLN A 56 28.14 8.17 30.41
N ALA A 57 26.83 8.40 30.25
CA ALA A 57 25.81 7.84 31.11
C ALA A 57 24.50 7.63 30.32
N VAL A 58 23.71 6.67 30.77
CA VAL A 58 22.34 6.46 30.30
C VAL A 58 21.45 7.53 30.91
N GLN A 59 20.67 8.21 30.07
CA GLN A 59 19.67 9.21 30.46
C GLN A 59 18.30 8.85 29.94
N GLU A 60 17.26 9.26 30.65
CA GLU A 60 15.88 9.20 30.12
C GLU A 60 15.64 10.44 29.25
N VAL A 61 15.28 10.20 28.01
CA VAL A 61 15.09 11.21 26.98
C VAL A 61 13.76 10.95 26.28
N HIS A 62 12.95 11.99 26.07
CA HIS A 62 11.84 11.90 25.12
C HIS A 62 12.42 11.98 23.72
N VAL A 63 12.27 10.87 22.96
CA VAL A 63 12.84 10.71 21.61
C VAL A 63 11.77 10.94 20.59
N ILE A 64 12.11 11.72 19.56
CA ILE A 64 11.31 11.94 18.36
C ILE A 64 12.05 11.30 17.19
N ALA A 65 11.37 10.35 16.52
CA ALA A 65 11.85 9.69 15.32
C ALA A 65 11.03 10.18 14.11
N THR A 66 11.68 10.94 13.23
CA THR A 66 11.08 11.40 11.99
C THR A 66 11.58 10.54 10.83
N ARG A 67 10.67 9.90 10.13
CA ARG A 67 10.95 9.10 8.93
C ARG A 67 10.36 9.79 7.71
N VAL A 68 11.19 10.06 6.72
CA VAL A 68 10.78 10.59 5.41
C VAL A 68 11.07 9.53 4.35
N VAL A 69 10.04 9.12 3.63
CA VAL A 69 10.13 8.17 2.51
C VAL A 69 9.77 8.89 1.22
N THR A 70 10.63 8.79 0.21
CA THR A 70 10.42 9.37 -1.12
C THR A 70 10.55 8.32 -2.21
N GLY A 71 9.61 8.33 -3.16
CA GLY A 71 9.67 7.46 -4.33
C GLY A 71 10.58 8.02 -5.42
N ASP A 72 11.56 7.22 -5.87
CA ASP A 72 12.39 7.52 -7.05
C ASP A 72 11.70 7.01 -8.32
N LYS A 73 10.82 7.82 -8.88
CA LYS A 73 10.07 7.48 -10.10
C LYS A 73 10.94 7.26 -11.34
N HIS A 74 12.18 7.74 -11.34
CA HIS A 74 13.09 7.56 -12.47
C HIS A 74 13.86 6.24 -12.40
N ALA A 75 14.09 5.72 -11.19
CA ALA A 75 14.66 4.40 -11.00
C ALA A 75 13.60 3.28 -11.06
N GLY A 76 12.33 3.59 -10.73
CA GLY A 76 11.23 2.65 -10.76
C GLY A 76 10.82 2.22 -12.18
N THR A 77 10.02 1.16 -12.24
CA THR A 77 9.45 0.61 -13.50
C THR A 77 7.95 0.41 -13.37
N GLY A 78 7.30 -0.16 -14.40
CA GLY A 78 5.89 -0.53 -14.36
C GLY A 78 5.53 -1.47 -13.19
N ASP A 79 6.46 -2.32 -12.76
CA ASP A 79 6.23 -3.36 -11.75
C ASP A 79 7.07 -3.17 -10.48
N VAL A 80 8.15 -2.39 -10.51
CA VAL A 80 9.07 -2.19 -9.38
C VAL A 80 9.09 -0.73 -8.97
N ALA A 81 8.83 -0.47 -7.68
CA ALA A 81 9.08 0.84 -7.06
C ALA A 81 10.46 0.86 -6.42
N VAL A 82 11.07 2.06 -6.39
CA VAL A 82 12.31 2.31 -5.66
C VAL A 82 12.06 3.46 -4.71
N TYR A 83 12.25 3.22 -3.40
CA TYR A 83 12.05 4.23 -2.37
C TYR A 83 13.35 4.51 -1.64
N ASP A 84 13.54 5.78 -1.32
CA ASP A 84 14.60 6.28 -0.46
C ASP A 84 13.99 6.70 0.88
N GLU A 85 14.60 6.28 1.97
CA GLU A 85 14.23 6.66 3.33
C GLU A 85 15.34 7.46 3.99
N THR A 86 14.95 8.44 4.77
CA THR A 86 15.77 9.04 5.82
C THR A 86 15.01 8.94 7.13
N LEU A 87 15.62 8.32 8.13
CA LEU A 87 15.12 8.23 9.49
C LEU A 87 16.07 8.99 10.41
N CYS A 88 15.55 9.93 11.17
CA CYS A 88 16.31 10.71 12.15
C CYS A 88 15.69 10.57 13.54
N LEU A 89 16.52 10.24 14.52
CA LEU A 89 16.19 10.20 15.94
C LEU A 89 16.85 11.37 16.65
N VAL A 90 16.04 12.15 17.35
CA VAL A 90 16.49 13.32 18.11
C VAL A 90 15.82 13.39 19.49
N ALA A 91 16.47 14.02 20.45
CA ALA A 91 15.86 14.39 21.71
C ALA A 91 14.83 15.52 21.49
N GLU A 92 13.73 15.52 22.23
CA GLU A 92 12.73 16.59 22.19
C GLU A 92 13.37 17.97 22.43
N GLY A 93 12.87 18.98 21.69
CA GLY A 93 13.42 20.35 21.76
C GLY A 93 14.66 20.58 20.89
N THR A 94 15.21 19.54 20.24
CA THR A 94 16.34 19.68 19.31
C THR A 94 15.94 20.42 18.05
N LYS A 95 16.80 21.33 17.57
CA LYS A 95 16.56 22.04 16.32
C LYS A 95 16.80 21.10 15.13
N VAL A 96 15.79 20.96 14.29
CA VAL A 96 15.82 20.05 13.14
C VAL A 96 15.58 20.80 11.81
N ASP A 97 16.01 20.19 10.72
CA ASP A 97 15.69 20.61 9.35
C ASP A 97 14.28 20.16 8.91
N SER A 98 13.93 20.35 7.63
CA SER A 98 12.66 19.97 7.07
C SER A 98 12.43 18.45 7.00
N ALA A 99 13.48 17.65 7.10
CA ALA A 99 13.42 16.19 7.18
C ALA A 99 13.34 15.67 8.62
N GLY A 100 13.32 16.57 9.62
CA GLY A 100 13.32 16.20 11.03
C GLY A 100 14.71 15.78 11.54
N CYS A 101 15.78 16.12 10.83
CA CYS A 101 17.14 15.75 11.17
C CYS A 101 17.88 16.91 11.83
N ALA A 102 18.60 16.62 12.92
CA ALA A 102 19.58 17.53 13.51
C ALA A 102 20.97 17.34 12.90
N SER A 103 21.84 18.33 13.10
CA SER A 103 23.27 18.16 12.84
C SER A 103 23.84 17.09 13.79
N ALA A 104 24.77 16.27 13.30
CA ALA A 104 25.46 15.29 14.13
C ALA A 104 26.30 15.92 15.28
N ALA A 105 26.56 17.22 15.17
CA ALA A 105 27.23 17.98 16.25
C ALA A 105 26.26 18.52 17.32
N ASP A 106 24.94 18.43 17.11
CA ASP A 106 23.93 18.86 18.05
C ASP A 106 23.85 17.85 19.22
N PRO A 107 23.86 18.33 20.48
CA PRO A 107 23.80 17.45 21.66
C PRO A 107 22.49 16.61 21.71
N GLY A 108 21.43 17.05 21.06
CA GLY A 108 20.18 16.30 20.96
C GLY A 108 20.12 15.31 19.79
N PHE A 109 21.16 15.23 18.95
CA PHE A 109 21.24 14.23 17.91
C PHE A 109 21.46 12.83 18.49
N ILE A 110 20.66 11.86 18.10
CA ILE A 110 20.79 10.46 18.55
C ILE A 110 21.28 9.59 17.41
N GLU A 111 20.54 9.55 16.28
CA GLU A 111 20.87 8.71 15.13
C GLU A 111 20.29 9.25 13.84
N LYS A 112 20.97 8.96 12.73
CA LYS A 112 20.45 9.12 11.38
C LYS A 112 20.72 7.86 10.58
N THR A 113 19.67 7.31 10.00
CA THR A 113 19.74 6.16 9.11
C THR A 113 19.20 6.55 7.73
N THR A 114 19.83 6.03 6.69
CA THR A 114 19.31 6.12 5.33
C THR A 114 19.11 4.71 4.77
N ASP A 115 18.06 4.55 4.00
CA ASP A 115 17.74 3.27 3.37
C ASP A 115 17.27 3.48 1.93
N ARG A 116 17.63 2.57 1.05
CA ARG A 116 17.14 2.54 -0.33
C ARG A 116 16.76 1.11 -0.69
N VAL A 117 15.50 0.90 -1.05
CA VAL A 117 14.98 -0.40 -1.43
C VAL A 117 14.23 -0.34 -2.75
N ALA A 118 14.32 -1.43 -3.53
CA ALA A 118 13.45 -1.72 -4.66
C ALA A 118 12.50 -2.85 -4.26
N PHE A 119 11.22 -2.74 -4.59
CA PHE A 119 10.23 -3.75 -4.27
C PHE A 119 9.14 -3.87 -5.36
N ASP A 120 8.53 -5.04 -5.45
CA ASP A 120 7.38 -5.27 -6.34
C ASP A 120 6.19 -4.42 -5.89
N ARG A 121 5.54 -3.76 -6.84
CA ARG A 121 4.46 -2.78 -6.55
C ARG A 121 3.13 -3.39 -6.15
N VAL A 122 2.99 -4.71 -6.20
CA VAL A 122 1.76 -5.44 -5.85
C VAL A 122 1.94 -6.26 -4.58
N ASP A 123 2.99 -7.11 -4.56
CA ASP A 123 3.26 -7.99 -3.43
C ASP A 123 4.22 -7.41 -2.39
N ALA A 124 4.75 -6.21 -2.65
CA ALA A 124 5.63 -5.44 -1.79
C ALA A 124 6.95 -6.15 -1.41
N THR A 125 7.29 -7.27 -2.04
CA THR A 125 8.54 -7.98 -1.75
C THR A 125 9.75 -7.27 -2.35
N ALA A 126 10.84 -7.21 -1.60
CA ALA A 126 12.08 -6.61 -2.03
C ALA A 126 12.65 -7.30 -3.29
N VAL A 127 13.13 -6.49 -4.25
CA VAL A 127 13.72 -6.92 -5.52
C VAL A 127 15.24 -6.74 -5.46
N ALA A 128 15.96 -7.84 -5.42
CA ALA A 128 17.41 -7.86 -5.32
C ALA A 128 18.09 -7.72 -6.71
N ASP A 129 17.95 -6.56 -7.36
CA ASP A 129 18.61 -6.23 -8.62
C ASP A 129 19.56 -5.04 -8.42
N GLN A 130 20.84 -5.22 -8.72
CA GLN A 130 21.90 -4.21 -8.51
C GLN A 130 21.64 -2.88 -9.22
N LYS A 131 20.85 -2.87 -10.30
CA LYS A 131 20.50 -1.64 -11.02
C LYS A 131 19.75 -0.62 -10.16
N TYR A 132 19.02 -1.07 -9.12
CA TYR A 132 18.27 -0.20 -8.20
C TYR A 132 19.13 0.39 -7.07
N LYS A 133 20.38 -0.10 -6.90
CA LYS A 133 21.35 0.39 -5.91
C LYS A 133 20.84 0.35 -4.47
N ALA A 134 20.05 -0.70 -4.13
CA ALA A 134 19.54 -0.90 -2.78
C ALA A 134 20.70 -0.96 -1.76
N ASN A 135 20.53 -0.28 -0.62
CA ASN A 135 21.53 -0.19 0.43
C ASN A 135 20.92 0.29 1.75
N VAL A 136 21.59 0.01 2.85
CA VAL A 136 21.32 0.58 4.18
C VAL A 136 22.53 1.39 4.61
N ASN A 137 22.37 2.68 4.93
CA ASN A 137 23.46 3.59 5.28
C ASN A 137 24.61 3.62 4.27
N GLY A 138 24.29 3.45 2.97
CA GLY A 138 25.29 3.34 1.91
C GLY A 138 25.95 1.96 1.77
N ASP A 139 25.66 1.00 2.66
CA ASP A 139 26.19 -0.36 2.57
C ASP A 139 25.32 -1.22 1.65
N ALA A 140 25.80 -1.46 0.44
CA ALA A 140 25.15 -2.32 -0.57
C ALA A 140 25.32 -3.83 -0.28
N ALA A 141 26.09 -4.22 0.75
CA ALA A 141 26.22 -5.61 1.17
C ALA A 141 24.98 -6.09 1.95
N VAL A 142 24.27 -5.18 2.61
CA VAL A 142 22.98 -5.45 3.26
C VAL A 142 21.93 -5.72 2.18
N LYS A 143 21.34 -6.91 2.23
CA LYS A 143 20.35 -7.35 1.23
C LYS A 143 18.94 -7.26 1.81
N HIS A 144 18.12 -6.40 1.24
CA HIS A 144 16.70 -6.35 1.56
C HIS A 144 16.01 -7.65 1.15
N THR A 145 15.20 -8.18 2.03
CA THR A 145 14.39 -9.39 1.80
C THR A 145 13.04 -9.24 2.48
N GLY A 146 11.99 -9.81 1.89
CA GLY A 146 10.63 -9.66 2.44
C GLY A 146 10.03 -8.28 2.15
N LEU A 147 9.20 -7.80 3.06
CA LEU A 147 8.52 -6.49 3.00
C LEU A 147 9.37 -5.44 3.71
N ASP A 148 9.18 -4.17 3.35
CA ASP A 148 9.88 -3.05 3.98
C ASP A 148 8.90 -1.92 4.35
N TYR A 149 8.53 -1.03 3.44
CA TYR A 149 7.72 0.17 3.71
C TYR A 149 6.21 -0.02 3.64
N THR A 150 5.76 -1.11 3.03
CA THR A 150 4.34 -1.38 2.81
C THR A 150 4.08 -2.87 2.83
N PHE A 151 2.83 -3.24 3.03
CA PHE A 151 2.36 -4.61 2.87
C PHE A 151 1.81 -4.82 1.45
N PRO A 152 1.59 -6.08 1.02
CA PRO A 152 0.93 -6.38 -0.24
C PRO A 152 -0.43 -5.73 -0.36
N ILE A 153 -0.77 -5.31 -1.57
CA ILE A 153 -2.16 -5.00 -1.92
C ILE A 153 -2.99 -6.28 -1.71
N ASP A 154 -4.16 -6.14 -1.06
CA ASP A 154 -4.97 -7.27 -0.58
C ASP A 154 -4.22 -8.14 0.45
N THR A 155 -3.61 -7.49 1.44
CA THR A 155 -2.91 -8.14 2.56
C THR A 155 -3.76 -9.23 3.22
N ALA A 156 -3.25 -10.45 3.25
CA ALA A 156 -3.91 -11.60 3.86
C ALA A 156 -3.57 -11.74 5.35
N LYS A 157 -4.41 -12.47 6.10
CA LYS A 157 -4.20 -12.79 7.52
C LYS A 157 -3.20 -13.95 7.66
N ARG A 158 -1.94 -13.70 7.32
CA ARG A 158 -0.85 -14.69 7.38
C ARG A 158 0.43 -14.06 7.92
N THR A 159 1.45 -14.84 8.18
CA THR A 159 2.78 -14.34 8.52
C THR A 159 3.45 -13.78 7.26
N TYR A 160 4.08 -12.62 7.40
CA TYR A 160 4.94 -12.00 6.39
C TYR A 160 6.36 -11.90 6.92
N SER A 161 7.33 -11.89 6.02
CA SER A 161 8.72 -11.56 6.35
C SER A 161 8.88 -10.05 6.26
N LEU A 162 9.15 -9.36 7.36
CA LEU A 162 9.32 -7.91 7.42
C LEU A 162 10.78 -7.58 7.68
N PHE A 163 11.37 -6.73 6.85
CA PHE A 163 12.77 -6.30 6.99
C PHE A 163 12.92 -5.39 8.20
N ASP A 164 13.99 -5.58 8.94
CA ASP A 164 14.40 -4.70 10.04
C ASP A 164 15.74 -4.08 9.69
N THR A 165 15.74 -2.75 9.56
CA THR A 165 16.90 -1.97 9.12
C THR A 165 18.04 -2.00 10.14
N ILE A 166 17.72 -2.08 11.46
CA ILE A 166 18.74 -2.15 12.53
C ILE A 166 19.47 -3.49 12.48
N ALA A 167 18.73 -4.59 12.33
CA ALA A 167 19.30 -5.92 12.21
C ALA A 167 19.88 -6.22 10.82
N GLY A 168 19.50 -5.44 9.79
CA GLY A 168 19.90 -5.66 8.41
C GLY A 168 19.36 -6.95 7.80
N LYS A 169 18.25 -7.47 8.30
CA LYS A 169 17.63 -8.72 7.82
C LYS A 169 16.14 -8.79 8.17
N ALA A 170 15.41 -9.68 7.51
CA ALA A 170 13.98 -9.84 7.73
C ALA A 170 13.66 -10.89 8.81
N PHE A 171 12.59 -10.63 9.57
CA PHE A 171 12.01 -11.53 10.57
C PHE A 171 10.52 -11.73 10.33
N PRO A 172 9.91 -12.81 10.85
CA PRO A 172 8.49 -13.06 10.68
C PRO A 172 7.63 -12.08 11.48
N ALA A 173 6.76 -11.36 10.79
CA ALA A 173 5.68 -10.56 11.35
C ALA A 173 4.39 -11.37 11.30
N LYS A 174 3.87 -11.81 12.47
CA LYS A 174 2.71 -12.66 12.60
C LYS A 174 1.43 -11.83 12.68
N TYR A 175 0.38 -12.27 11.99
CA TYR A 175 -0.95 -11.71 12.16
C TYR A 175 -1.50 -12.04 13.56
N GLU A 176 -1.95 -11.02 14.29
CA GLU A 176 -2.45 -11.16 15.66
C GLU A 176 -3.84 -10.56 15.87
N GLY A 177 -4.55 -10.23 14.81
CA GLY A 177 -5.93 -9.75 14.93
C GLY A 177 -6.25 -8.58 14.04
N SER A 178 -7.48 -8.10 14.12
CA SER A 178 -7.96 -6.91 13.42
C SER A 178 -8.69 -5.99 14.36
N GLN A 179 -8.65 -4.70 14.07
CA GLN A 179 -9.37 -3.66 14.82
C GLN A 179 -9.77 -2.52 13.91
N THR A 180 -10.55 -1.57 14.42
CA THR A 180 -10.92 -0.35 13.71
C THR A 180 -10.05 0.82 14.18
N LEU A 181 -9.41 1.53 13.25
CA LEU A 181 -8.70 2.78 13.48
C LEU A 181 -9.22 3.84 12.50
N HIS A 182 -9.66 4.99 12.98
CA HIS A 182 -10.19 6.10 12.16
C HIS A 182 -11.21 5.64 11.09
N GLY A 183 -12.09 4.69 11.45
CA GLY A 183 -13.09 4.14 10.52
C GLY A 183 -12.59 3.04 9.59
N LEU A 184 -11.28 2.81 9.50
CA LEU A 184 -10.67 1.77 8.69
C LEU A 184 -10.56 0.46 9.47
N THR A 185 -10.83 -0.66 8.81
CA THR A 185 -10.43 -1.98 9.33
C THR A 185 -8.94 -2.17 9.10
N VAL A 186 -8.16 -2.41 10.16
CA VAL A 186 -6.73 -2.65 10.06
C VAL A 186 -6.36 -4.02 10.64
N TYR A 187 -5.35 -4.66 10.06
CA TYR A 187 -4.77 -5.91 10.54
C TYR A 187 -3.53 -5.61 11.36
N ARG A 188 -3.45 -6.18 12.56
CA ARG A 188 -2.29 -6.06 13.43
C ARG A 188 -1.30 -7.19 13.16
N PHE A 189 -0.06 -6.81 12.85
CA PHE A 189 1.06 -7.72 12.72
C PHE A 189 2.11 -7.41 13.77
N VAL A 190 2.70 -8.47 14.34
CA VAL A 190 3.75 -8.37 15.36
C VAL A 190 4.97 -9.15 14.90
N GLN A 191 6.10 -8.46 14.83
CA GLN A 191 7.41 -8.99 14.56
C GLN A 191 8.22 -8.97 15.85
N GLN A 192 8.81 -10.11 16.21
CA GLN A 192 9.74 -10.21 17.32
C GLN A 192 11.15 -10.45 16.78
N ILE A 193 12.08 -9.64 17.24
CA ILE A 193 13.48 -9.70 16.86
C ILE A 193 14.26 -10.21 18.08
N PRO A 194 14.82 -11.42 18.00
CA PRO A 194 15.63 -11.98 19.07
C PRO A 194 16.98 -11.26 19.11
N ASP A 195 17.72 -11.45 20.19
CA ASP A 195 19.07 -10.94 20.35
C ASP A 195 19.91 -11.19 19.09
N THR A 196 20.26 -10.10 18.43
CA THR A 196 20.92 -10.09 17.13
C THR A 196 22.19 -9.24 17.22
N PRO A 197 23.34 -9.78 16.84
CA PRO A 197 24.57 -8.98 16.75
C PRO A 197 24.42 -7.87 15.73
N ILE A 198 24.77 -6.64 16.12
CA ILE A 198 24.76 -5.44 15.28
C ILE A 198 26.08 -4.67 15.44
N LYS A 199 26.22 -3.61 14.65
CA LYS A 199 27.26 -2.59 14.83
C LYS A 199 26.60 -1.26 15.18
N ILE A 200 26.77 -0.81 16.39
CA ILE A 200 26.34 0.51 16.84
C ILE A 200 27.22 1.56 16.17
N GLN A 201 26.60 2.57 15.55
CA GLN A 201 27.28 3.61 14.76
C GLN A 201 28.29 3.03 13.76
N SER A 202 27.97 1.86 13.16
CA SER A 202 28.78 1.12 12.17
C SER A 202 30.15 0.61 12.67
N LEU A 203 30.50 0.82 13.92
CA LEU A 203 31.86 0.55 14.46
C LEU A 203 31.84 -0.36 15.71
N ILE A 204 30.96 -0.11 16.66
CA ILE A 204 31.02 -0.73 17.99
C ILE A 204 30.16 -2.00 18.01
N PRO A 205 30.69 -3.17 18.38
CA PRO A 205 29.89 -4.38 18.52
C PRO A 205 28.75 -4.19 19.54
N GLY A 206 27.55 -4.53 19.15
CA GLY A 206 26.34 -4.45 19.97
C GLY A 206 25.42 -5.63 19.78
N ILE A 207 24.41 -5.70 20.64
CA ILE A 207 23.30 -6.66 20.60
C ILE A 207 22.02 -5.86 20.49
N TYR A 208 21.17 -6.23 19.54
CA TYR A 208 19.86 -5.65 19.31
C TYR A 208 18.78 -6.70 19.48
N SER A 209 17.73 -6.36 20.22
CA SER A 209 16.46 -7.09 20.23
C SER A 209 15.30 -6.11 20.25
N GLY A 210 14.13 -6.55 19.79
CA GLY A 210 12.98 -5.66 19.74
C GLY A 210 11.67 -6.32 19.35
N THR A 211 10.63 -5.51 19.38
CA THR A 211 9.29 -5.89 18.91
C THR A 211 8.72 -4.77 18.07
N THR A 212 8.41 -5.08 16.81
CA THR A 212 7.72 -4.15 15.91
C THR A 212 6.26 -4.58 15.77
N THR A 213 5.34 -3.65 16.03
CA THR A 213 3.90 -3.84 15.81
C THR A 213 3.42 -2.84 14.79
N VAL A 214 2.77 -3.34 13.74
CA VAL A 214 2.18 -2.49 12.70
C VAL A 214 0.71 -2.80 12.50
N TRP A 215 -0.07 -1.77 12.19
CA TRP A 215 -1.49 -1.86 11.86
C TRP A 215 -1.66 -1.45 10.40
N VAL A 216 -2.10 -2.38 9.59
CA VAL A 216 -2.10 -2.29 8.12
C VAL A 216 -3.54 -2.27 7.62
N GLU A 217 -3.88 -1.31 6.75
CA GLU A 217 -5.12 -1.37 5.98
C GLU A 217 -4.97 -2.44 4.89
N PRO A 218 -5.81 -3.52 4.91
CA PRO A 218 -5.50 -4.71 4.13
C PRO A 218 -5.65 -4.56 2.62
N THR A 219 -6.54 -3.69 2.14
CA THR A 219 -6.77 -3.53 0.69
C THR A 219 -5.64 -2.78 0.01
N THR A 220 -5.06 -1.81 0.70
CA THR A 220 -4.02 -0.92 0.16
C THR A 220 -2.61 -1.36 0.54
N GLY A 221 -2.45 -2.11 1.65
CA GLY A 221 -1.16 -2.44 2.24
C GLY A 221 -0.53 -1.30 3.07
N VAL A 222 -1.21 -0.18 3.24
CA VAL A 222 -0.70 0.99 3.97
C VAL A 222 -0.59 0.71 5.46
N ILE A 223 0.57 1.03 6.05
CA ILE A 223 0.78 1.00 7.50
C ILE A 223 0.17 2.26 8.11
N VAL A 224 -0.98 2.12 8.77
CA VAL A 224 -1.73 3.23 9.40
C VAL A 224 -1.13 3.62 10.75
N LYS A 225 -0.64 2.65 11.52
CA LYS A 225 0.00 2.87 12.81
C LYS A 225 1.19 1.94 12.97
N GLY A 226 2.24 2.42 13.60
CA GLY A 226 3.45 1.68 13.96
C GLY A 226 3.84 1.91 15.41
N ALA A 227 4.37 0.89 16.05
CA ALA A 227 5.05 0.96 17.35
C ALA A 227 6.24 0.01 17.33
N GLN A 228 7.39 0.47 17.80
CA GLN A 228 8.61 -0.33 17.87
C GLN A 228 9.25 -0.19 19.24
N HIS A 229 9.40 -1.30 19.96
CA HIS A 229 10.25 -1.40 21.14
C HIS A 229 11.64 -1.82 20.69
N ILE A 230 12.65 -1.06 21.04
CA ILE A 230 14.04 -1.21 20.64
C ILE A 230 14.89 -1.37 21.90
N VAL A 231 15.69 -2.42 21.95
CA VAL A 231 16.71 -2.60 22.98
C VAL A 231 18.06 -2.82 22.30
N GLN A 232 18.96 -1.87 22.47
CA GLN A 232 20.34 -1.98 22.00
C GLN A 232 21.30 -1.93 23.20
N LYS A 233 22.29 -2.82 23.20
CA LYS A 233 23.28 -2.97 24.25
C LYS A 233 24.68 -3.04 23.66
N PHE A 234 25.69 -2.58 24.39
CA PHE A 234 27.08 -2.90 24.04
C PHE A 234 27.32 -4.40 24.19
N ALA A 235 28.05 -5.02 23.26
CA ALA A 235 28.36 -6.45 23.34
C ALA A 235 29.43 -6.75 24.41
N SER A 236 30.17 -5.77 24.88
CA SER A 236 31.28 -5.92 25.85
C SER A 236 30.82 -6.17 27.28
N ASP A 237 29.74 -5.51 27.70
CA ASP A 237 29.28 -5.51 29.10
C ASP A 237 27.77 -5.47 29.26
N GLU A 238 27.03 -5.60 28.12
CA GLU A 238 25.57 -5.56 28.05
C GLU A 238 24.94 -4.25 28.59
N SER A 239 25.72 -3.19 28.76
CA SER A 239 25.17 -1.92 29.16
C SER A 239 24.28 -1.33 28.07
N VAL A 240 23.23 -0.62 28.50
CA VAL A 240 22.18 -0.09 27.59
C VAL A 240 22.77 1.04 26.74
N VAL A 241 22.52 0.94 25.42
CA VAL A 241 22.77 2.02 24.46
C VAL A 241 21.46 2.74 24.15
N PHE A 242 20.41 1.97 23.91
CA PHE A 242 19.07 2.46 23.70
C PHE A 242 18.05 1.45 24.25
N ASP A 243 17.05 1.91 24.99
CA ASP A 243 15.92 1.08 25.44
C ASP A 243 14.68 1.96 25.50
N GLY A 244 13.76 1.75 24.54
CA GLY A 244 12.56 2.56 24.45
C GLY A 244 11.52 2.02 23.48
N THR A 245 10.31 2.54 23.63
CA THR A 245 9.21 2.28 22.71
C THR A 245 8.83 3.57 21.99
N LEU A 246 8.98 3.58 20.68
CA LEU A 246 8.56 4.67 19.81
C LEU A 246 7.25 4.29 19.12
N THR A 247 6.22 5.15 19.21
CA THR A 247 4.90 4.92 18.65
C THR A 247 4.52 6.10 17.76
N PHE A 248 3.91 5.83 16.60
CA PHE A 248 3.37 6.90 15.76
C PHE A 248 2.49 7.81 16.59
N ASN A 249 2.75 9.12 16.52
CA ASN A 249 1.90 10.09 17.19
C ASN A 249 0.53 10.21 16.50
N ASP A 250 -0.43 10.83 17.19
CA ASP A 250 -1.80 10.92 16.72
C ASP A 250 -1.96 11.65 15.39
N LYS A 251 -1.07 12.61 15.10
CA LYS A 251 -1.06 13.32 13.82
C LYS A 251 -0.69 12.35 12.70
N THR A 252 0.40 11.62 12.86
CA THR A 252 0.85 10.61 11.90
C THR A 252 -0.21 9.54 11.66
N VAL A 253 -0.83 9.01 12.71
CA VAL A 253 -1.88 7.99 12.56
C VAL A 253 -3.06 8.52 11.74
N ARG A 254 -3.50 9.77 11.96
CA ARG A 254 -4.55 10.39 11.16
C ARG A 254 -4.13 10.57 9.70
N GLU A 255 -2.96 11.13 9.45
CA GLU A 255 -2.45 11.35 8.09
C GLU A 255 -2.29 10.04 7.30
N GLN A 256 -1.82 8.99 7.95
CA GLN A 256 -1.72 7.66 7.33
C GLN A 256 -3.10 7.01 7.11
N ALA A 257 -4.06 7.24 7.99
CA ALA A 257 -5.43 6.78 7.80
C ALA A 257 -6.11 7.50 6.62
N ASP A 258 -5.97 8.82 6.54
CA ASP A 258 -6.48 9.62 5.42
C ASP A 258 -5.85 9.18 4.09
N PHE A 259 -4.55 8.95 4.08
CA PHE A 259 -3.84 8.43 2.90
C PHE A 259 -4.36 7.04 2.49
N ALA A 260 -4.58 6.15 3.45
CA ALA A 260 -5.14 4.82 3.18
C ALA A 260 -6.57 4.91 2.62
N ASP A 261 -7.43 5.79 3.14
CA ASP A 261 -8.80 6.00 2.68
C ASP A 261 -8.83 6.55 1.24
N ASP A 262 -7.96 7.50 0.93
CA ASP A 262 -7.78 8.00 -0.44
C ASP A 262 -7.37 6.90 -1.43
N GLN A 263 -6.46 6.00 -1.03
CA GLN A 263 -6.05 4.86 -1.85
C GLN A 263 -7.20 3.85 -2.00
N LEU A 264 -7.94 3.55 -0.92
CA LEU A 264 -9.13 2.70 -0.94
C LEU A 264 -10.16 3.21 -1.94
N THR A 265 -10.47 4.51 -1.90
CA THR A 265 -11.41 5.15 -2.82
C THR A 265 -10.99 4.97 -4.28
N LYS A 266 -9.70 5.17 -4.58
CA LYS A 266 -9.15 4.97 -5.94
C LYS A 266 -9.23 3.51 -6.37
N ILE A 267 -8.86 2.58 -5.50
CA ILE A 267 -8.94 1.13 -5.77
C ILE A 267 -10.38 0.70 -6.02
N HIS A 268 -11.33 1.13 -5.18
CA HIS A 268 -12.76 0.82 -5.36
C HIS A 268 -13.32 1.41 -6.66
N LEU A 269 -12.92 2.63 -7.01
CA LEU A 269 -13.32 3.24 -8.28
C LEU A 269 -12.85 2.40 -9.46
N ILE A 270 -11.57 2.02 -9.50
CA ILE A 270 -10.97 1.27 -10.59
C ILE A 270 -11.49 -0.17 -10.64
N ARG A 271 -11.56 -0.87 -9.50
CA ARG A 271 -11.93 -2.30 -9.43
C ARG A 271 -13.43 -2.55 -9.56
N ASN A 272 -14.28 -1.62 -9.11
CA ASN A 272 -15.71 -1.89 -8.99
C ASN A 272 -16.57 -0.90 -9.76
N TRP A 273 -16.44 0.41 -9.51
CA TRP A 273 -17.38 1.39 -10.04
C TRP A 273 -17.26 1.60 -11.54
N VAL A 274 -16.05 1.70 -12.09
CA VAL A 274 -15.84 1.87 -13.54
C VAL A 274 -16.32 0.65 -14.33
N PRO A 275 -15.95 -0.59 -13.98
CA PRO A 275 -16.47 -1.78 -14.67
C PRO A 275 -17.99 -1.91 -14.58
N LEU A 276 -18.57 -1.64 -13.39
CA LEU A 276 -20.02 -1.71 -13.18
C LEU A 276 -20.77 -0.67 -14.04
N ALA A 277 -20.29 0.57 -14.08
CA ALA A 277 -20.89 1.62 -14.89
C ALA A 277 -20.88 1.26 -16.38
N LEU A 278 -19.77 0.76 -16.91
CA LEU A 278 -19.66 0.29 -18.30
C LEU A 278 -20.65 -0.86 -18.59
N ALA A 279 -20.73 -1.84 -17.69
CA ALA A 279 -21.67 -2.96 -17.84
C ALA A 279 -23.13 -2.51 -17.80
N MET A 280 -23.49 -1.63 -16.87
CA MET A 280 -24.85 -1.08 -16.72
C MET A 280 -25.29 -0.30 -17.96
N ILE A 281 -24.44 0.59 -18.47
CA ILE A 281 -24.71 1.34 -19.72
C ILE A 281 -24.88 0.38 -20.89
N GLY A 282 -24.01 -0.61 -21.01
CA GLY A 282 -24.07 -1.64 -22.04
C GLY A 282 -25.39 -2.44 -22.02
N ILE A 283 -25.79 -2.91 -20.82
CA ILE A 283 -27.04 -3.64 -20.61
C ILE A 283 -28.25 -2.75 -20.95
N LEU A 284 -28.26 -1.47 -20.58
CA LEU A 284 -29.32 -0.54 -20.91
C LEU A 284 -29.49 -0.36 -22.43
N LEU A 285 -28.37 -0.23 -23.16
CA LEU A 285 -28.39 -0.16 -24.63
C LEU A 285 -28.90 -1.43 -25.25
N LEU A 286 -28.53 -2.60 -24.74
CA LEU A 286 -29.06 -3.89 -25.22
C LEU A 286 -30.55 -4.01 -24.96
N ALA A 287 -31.03 -3.64 -23.78
CA ALA A 287 -32.45 -3.65 -23.43
C ALA A 287 -33.26 -2.72 -24.35
N THR A 288 -32.79 -1.48 -24.57
CA THR A 288 -33.47 -0.52 -25.46
C THR A 288 -33.49 -1.01 -26.93
N ALA A 289 -32.37 -1.59 -27.40
CA ALA A 289 -32.31 -2.20 -28.74
C ALA A 289 -33.29 -3.38 -28.87
N TRP A 290 -33.37 -4.23 -27.85
CA TRP A 290 -34.32 -5.38 -27.84
C TRP A 290 -35.78 -4.92 -27.84
N PHE A 291 -36.17 -3.95 -26.99
CA PHE A 291 -37.52 -3.40 -26.97
C PHE A 291 -37.88 -2.73 -28.31
N ALA A 292 -36.95 -1.97 -28.91
CA ALA A 292 -37.15 -1.36 -30.21
C ALA A 292 -37.32 -2.40 -31.33
N ALA A 293 -36.58 -3.51 -31.27
CA ALA A 293 -36.75 -4.63 -32.22
C ALA A 293 -38.07 -5.35 -32.03
N ARG A 294 -38.52 -5.57 -30.78
CA ARG A 294 -39.76 -6.28 -30.46
C ARG A 294 -41.02 -5.50 -30.90
N ARG A 295 -41.03 -4.17 -30.73
CA ARG A 295 -42.12 -3.30 -31.16
C ARG A 295 -42.32 -3.25 -32.69
N ARG A 296 -41.36 -3.76 -33.46
CA ARG A 296 -41.34 -3.74 -34.94
C ARG A 296 -41.71 -5.07 -35.57
N ARG A 297 -42.10 -6.09 -34.82
CA ARG A 297 -42.67 -7.31 -35.42
C ARG A 297 -44.02 -6.95 -36.05
N PRO A 298 -44.19 -7.08 -37.39
CA PRO A 298 -45.48 -6.85 -37.99
C PRO A 298 -46.47 -7.85 -37.41
N SER A 299 -47.69 -7.41 -37.12
CA SER A 299 -48.77 -8.33 -36.88
C SER A 299 -48.91 -9.19 -38.17
N GLU A 300 -48.77 -10.48 -37.97
CA GLU A 300 -49.01 -11.44 -39.05
C GLU A 300 -50.43 -11.19 -39.57
N VAL A 301 -50.54 -10.65 -40.76
CA VAL A 301 -51.84 -10.49 -41.46
C VAL A 301 -52.35 -11.91 -41.75
N VAL A 302 -53.27 -12.34 -40.91
CA VAL A 302 -54.05 -13.57 -41.23
C VAL A 302 -54.65 -13.36 -42.56
N PRO A 303 -54.35 -14.20 -43.57
CA PRO A 303 -55.03 -14.13 -44.87
C PRO A 303 -56.53 -14.38 -44.67
N THR A 304 -57.33 -13.36 -44.90
CA THR A 304 -58.78 -13.56 -45.03
C THR A 304 -59.08 -14.43 -46.30
N GLU A 305 -59.51 -15.63 -46.06
CA GLU A 305 -60.02 -16.55 -47.12
C GLU A 305 -61.14 -15.84 -47.89
N PRO A 306 -61.13 -15.80 -49.24
CA PRO A 306 -62.20 -15.18 -50.01
C PRO A 306 -63.48 -16.01 -49.82
N LEU A 307 -64.55 -15.37 -49.38
CA LEU A 307 -65.90 -15.91 -49.35
C LEU A 307 -66.26 -16.36 -50.75
N ALA A 308 -66.51 -17.67 -50.88
CA ALA A 308 -67.09 -18.26 -52.12
C ALA A 308 -68.42 -17.61 -52.41
N SER A 309 -68.57 -17.06 -53.61
CA SER A 309 -69.88 -16.62 -54.18
C SER A 309 -70.81 -17.80 -54.37
N PRO A 310 -72.07 -17.66 -53.97
CA PRO A 310 -73.07 -18.69 -54.36
C PRO A 310 -73.43 -18.50 -55.82
N ASP A 311 -73.03 -19.44 -56.69
CA ASP A 311 -73.50 -19.49 -58.02
C ASP A 311 -75.01 -19.82 -58.04
N ALA A 312 -75.73 -18.98 -58.79
CA ALA A 312 -77.12 -19.09 -59.02
C ALA A 312 -77.38 -20.30 -59.97
N GLU A 313 -78.13 -21.25 -59.48
CA GLU A 313 -78.79 -22.24 -60.28
C GLU A 313 -79.96 -21.58 -60.99
N GLN A 314 -79.95 -21.54 -62.34
CA GLN A 314 -81.13 -21.44 -63.21
C GLN A 314 -80.86 -22.09 -64.55
N GLY A 315 -81.75 -23.02 -64.90
CA GLY A 315 -82.06 -23.46 -66.28
C GLY A 315 -81.88 -24.91 -66.54
#